data_d20fb56b2e3c46b3fd6c0e91e11e3a90
#
_entry.id   d20fb56b2e3c46b3fd6c0e91e11e3a90
#
_cell.length_a   1.000
_cell.length_b   1.000
_cell.length_c   1.000
_cell.angle_alpha   90.00
_cell.angle_beta   90.00
_cell.angle_gamma   90.00
#
_symmetry.space_group_name_H-M   'P 1'
#
loop_
_entity.id
_entity.type
_entity.pdbx_description
1 polymer ?
#
loop_
_entity_poly.entity_id
_entity_poly.type
_entity_poly.pdbx_seq_one_letter_code
_entity_poly.pdbx_strand_id
1 'polypeptide(L)'
;MSAHPIAVTGASGQVARALQRAGARRASNLVVAGRPVIDVASHASVKRVLDGIAPGIVINAAAYNAVDDAERDEAAAFRINRDGPHYLAKWCAANGVPLIHISTGHVFDGSNPLPYRETDACCPANAFGRSKAAGEDAIRDVLAHHVIVRTGWVYSTDGRNFLKSMLQSAREREIIDVIADQYGTPTSADDIAAALLDICDVLLRDDGCRLYGTYHLAATGETTWYGFAKQIYSVVAYEARKAPRVEPILTERSSAPANRPKHAVLDTTKMRNAFGLVLPPGQHRVAACVRQMLAKESGFKANQPDEIRERRVASTTKVA
;
A
#
# COMPACT_ATOMS: atom_id res chain seq x y z
N MET A 1 -25.16 -8.71 5.50
CA MET A 1 -23.90 -9.16 4.84
C MET A 1 -24.26 -9.46 3.39
N SER A 2 -23.47 -8.99 2.42
CA SER A 2 -23.68 -9.31 1.00
C SER A 2 -23.58 -10.83 0.80
N ALA A 3 -24.53 -11.41 0.07
CA ALA A 3 -24.52 -12.84 -0.27
C ALA A 3 -23.30 -13.23 -1.13
N HIS A 4 -22.73 -12.27 -1.84
CA HIS A 4 -21.61 -12.48 -2.76
C HIS A 4 -20.27 -12.14 -2.12
N PRO A 5 -19.20 -12.93 -2.39
CA PRO A 5 -17.86 -12.69 -1.86
C PRO A 5 -17.21 -11.44 -2.47
N ILE A 6 -16.20 -10.92 -1.77
CA ILE A 6 -15.24 -9.93 -2.30
C ILE A 6 -14.08 -10.70 -2.90
N ALA A 7 -13.85 -10.61 -4.22
CA ALA A 7 -12.69 -11.21 -4.86
C ALA A 7 -11.49 -10.25 -4.78
N VAL A 8 -10.34 -10.75 -4.32
CA VAL A 8 -9.09 -9.98 -4.23
C VAL A 8 -8.02 -10.66 -5.07
N THR A 9 -7.42 -9.93 -6.02
CA THR A 9 -6.28 -10.43 -6.78
C THR A 9 -4.94 -10.08 -6.13
N GLY A 10 -3.86 -10.79 -6.50
CA GLY A 10 -2.52 -10.47 -6.01
C GLY A 10 -2.20 -11.03 -4.62
N ALA A 11 -2.60 -12.26 -4.33
CA ALA A 11 -2.51 -12.94 -3.02
C ALA A 11 -1.15 -12.83 -2.29
N SER A 12 -0.04 -12.73 -3.01
CA SER A 12 1.30 -12.61 -2.43
C SER A 12 1.67 -11.18 -2.02
N GLY A 13 0.89 -10.17 -2.47
CA GLY A 13 1.16 -8.75 -2.24
C GLY A 13 0.86 -8.29 -0.81
N GLN A 14 1.47 -7.18 -0.41
CA GLN A 14 1.32 -6.59 0.93
C GLN A 14 -0.14 -6.27 1.26
N VAL A 15 -0.83 -5.56 0.36
CA VAL A 15 -2.21 -5.14 0.57
C VAL A 15 -3.18 -6.32 0.54
N ALA A 16 -2.99 -7.30 -0.36
CA ALA A 16 -3.83 -8.49 -0.40
C ALA A 16 -3.74 -9.33 0.88
N ARG A 17 -2.53 -9.50 1.44
CA ARG A 17 -2.33 -10.17 2.73
C ARG A 17 -2.93 -9.38 3.91
N ALA A 18 -2.83 -8.05 3.87
CA ALA A 18 -3.46 -7.19 4.85
C ALA A 18 -4.99 -7.27 4.76
N LEU A 19 -5.56 -7.29 3.55
CA LEU A 19 -6.99 -7.51 3.31
C LEU A 19 -7.46 -8.85 3.87
N GLN A 20 -6.69 -9.93 3.66
CA GLN A 20 -7.01 -11.25 4.21
C GLN A 20 -7.09 -11.21 5.74
N ARG A 21 -6.12 -10.57 6.41
CA ARG A 21 -6.15 -10.39 7.88
C ARG A 21 -7.31 -9.51 8.35
N ALA A 22 -7.55 -8.40 7.68
CA ALA A 22 -8.63 -7.48 8.02
C ALA A 22 -10.00 -8.12 7.80
N GLY A 23 -10.18 -8.84 6.68
CA GLY A 23 -11.40 -9.56 6.38
C GLY A 23 -11.72 -10.66 7.39
N ALA A 24 -10.71 -11.42 7.81
CA ALA A 24 -10.90 -12.44 8.85
C ALA A 24 -11.37 -11.81 10.18
N ARG A 25 -10.83 -10.65 10.57
CA ARG A 25 -11.26 -9.92 11.78
C ARG A 25 -12.68 -9.36 11.69
N ARG A 26 -13.14 -8.99 10.48
CA ARG A 26 -14.49 -8.45 10.23
C ARG A 26 -15.52 -9.52 9.86
N ALA A 27 -15.12 -10.79 9.81
CA ALA A 27 -15.93 -11.88 9.27
C ALA A 27 -16.45 -11.58 7.84
N SER A 28 -15.67 -10.84 7.05
CA SER A 28 -16.00 -10.54 5.66
C SER A 28 -15.74 -11.76 4.78
N ASN A 29 -16.64 -12.03 3.83
CA ASN A 29 -16.47 -13.12 2.87
C ASN A 29 -15.48 -12.71 1.77
N LEU A 30 -14.18 -12.91 2.00
CA LEU A 30 -13.10 -12.62 1.03
C LEU A 30 -12.59 -13.89 0.37
N VAL A 31 -12.45 -13.86 -0.96
CA VAL A 31 -11.74 -14.87 -1.75
C VAL A 31 -10.49 -14.20 -2.33
N VAL A 32 -9.32 -14.54 -1.77
CA VAL A 32 -8.03 -13.97 -2.18
C VAL A 32 -7.33 -14.94 -3.13
N ALA A 33 -7.08 -14.51 -4.37
CA ALA A 33 -6.47 -15.31 -5.41
C ALA A 33 -5.22 -14.66 -6.01
N GLY A 34 -4.27 -15.47 -6.42
CA GLY A 34 -3.03 -15.06 -7.10
C GLY A 34 -2.48 -16.23 -7.91
N ARG A 35 -1.38 -16.05 -8.60
CA ARG A 35 -0.75 -17.15 -9.34
C ARG A 35 -0.40 -18.33 -8.44
N PRO A 36 -0.63 -19.56 -8.87
CA PRO A 36 -1.05 -19.99 -10.23
C PRO A 36 -2.58 -20.02 -10.44
N VAL A 37 -3.41 -19.73 -9.43
CA VAL A 37 -4.90 -19.82 -9.50
C VAL A 37 -5.46 -18.82 -10.52
N ILE A 38 -5.06 -17.55 -10.39
CA ILE A 38 -5.41 -16.48 -11.33
C ILE A 38 -4.13 -15.80 -11.85
N ASP A 39 -4.01 -15.70 -13.17
CA ASP A 39 -3.09 -14.80 -13.83
C ASP A 39 -3.88 -13.63 -14.42
N VAL A 40 -3.71 -12.44 -13.83
CA VAL A 40 -4.42 -11.24 -14.29
C VAL A 40 -4.05 -10.83 -15.70
N ALA A 41 -2.85 -11.21 -16.19
CA ALA A 41 -2.40 -10.96 -17.54
C ALA A 41 -3.01 -11.91 -18.59
N SER A 42 -3.91 -12.81 -18.18
CA SER A 42 -4.62 -13.74 -19.05
C SER A 42 -6.14 -13.54 -18.95
N HIS A 43 -6.76 -13.07 -20.03
CA HIS A 43 -8.22 -12.89 -20.09
C HIS A 43 -8.97 -14.19 -19.75
N ALA A 44 -8.54 -15.32 -20.30
CA ALA A 44 -9.17 -16.62 -20.04
C ALA A 44 -9.03 -17.03 -18.56
N SER A 45 -7.88 -16.77 -17.93
CA SER A 45 -7.68 -17.03 -16.51
C SER A 45 -8.58 -16.14 -15.62
N VAL A 46 -8.66 -14.85 -15.92
CA VAL A 46 -9.54 -13.89 -15.23
C VAL A 46 -11.00 -14.35 -15.32
N LYS A 47 -11.48 -14.62 -16.53
CA LYS A 47 -12.86 -15.05 -16.77
C LYS A 47 -13.18 -16.35 -15.99
N ARG A 48 -12.38 -17.39 -16.16
CA ARG A 48 -12.60 -18.68 -15.50
C ARG A 48 -12.67 -18.56 -13.99
N VAL A 49 -11.77 -17.79 -13.38
CA VAL A 49 -11.68 -17.69 -11.92
C VAL A 49 -12.81 -16.82 -11.35
N LEU A 50 -13.10 -15.69 -11.98
CA LEU A 50 -14.15 -14.79 -11.49
C LEU A 50 -15.56 -15.38 -11.73
N ASP A 51 -15.78 -16.12 -12.81
CA ASP A 51 -17.04 -16.87 -13.02
C ASP A 51 -17.24 -17.91 -11.89
N GLY A 52 -16.16 -18.59 -11.48
CA GLY A 52 -16.23 -19.57 -10.39
C GLY A 52 -16.42 -18.96 -9.01
N ILE A 53 -15.93 -17.75 -8.77
CA ILE A 53 -16.09 -17.02 -7.49
C ILE A 53 -17.47 -16.35 -7.43
N ALA A 54 -17.99 -15.83 -8.55
CA ALA A 54 -19.19 -15.00 -8.65
C ALA A 54 -19.23 -13.84 -7.63
N PRO A 55 -18.19 -12.95 -7.62
CA PRO A 55 -18.06 -11.93 -6.59
C PRO A 55 -19.08 -10.80 -6.76
N GLY A 56 -19.45 -10.17 -5.63
CA GLY A 56 -20.24 -8.93 -5.63
C GLY A 56 -19.35 -7.68 -5.85
N ILE A 57 -18.04 -7.78 -5.64
CA ILE A 57 -17.06 -6.72 -5.88
C ILE A 57 -15.67 -7.33 -6.10
N VAL A 58 -14.85 -6.71 -6.95
CA VAL A 58 -13.47 -7.12 -7.20
C VAL A 58 -12.50 -6.07 -6.69
N ILE A 59 -11.48 -6.48 -5.93
CA ILE A 59 -10.33 -5.64 -5.55
C ILE A 59 -9.11 -6.12 -6.33
N ASN A 60 -8.59 -5.31 -7.22
CA ASN A 60 -7.34 -5.60 -7.90
C ASN A 60 -6.14 -5.05 -7.12
N ALA A 61 -5.48 -5.93 -6.35
CA ALA A 61 -4.21 -5.66 -5.68
C ALA A 61 -3.00 -6.32 -6.37
N ALA A 62 -3.21 -6.94 -7.55
CA ALA A 62 -2.13 -7.49 -8.35
C ALA A 62 -1.45 -6.37 -9.15
N ALA A 63 -0.12 -6.32 -9.10
CA ALA A 63 0.68 -5.40 -9.90
C ALA A 63 2.12 -5.89 -10.09
N TYR A 64 2.76 -5.42 -11.14
CA TYR A 64 4.20 -5.47 -11.31
C TYR A 64 4.81 -4.26 -10.59
N ASN A 65 5.34 -4.46 -9.38
CA ASN A 65 5.77 -3.38 -8.47
C ASN A 65 7.31 -3.20 -8.41
N ALA A 66 8.08 -3.96 -9.18
CA ALA A 66 9.52 -3.82 -9.24
C ALA A 66 9.87 -2.63 -10.15
N VAL A 67 9.93 -1.43 -9.55
CA VAL A 67 10.05 -0.14 -10.27
C VAL A 67 11.29 -0.12 -11.16
N ASP A 68 12.45 -0.57 -10.65
CA ASP A 68 13.71 -0.59 -11.39
C ASP A 68 13.75 -1.68 -12.48
N ASP A 69 13.12 -2.84 -12.22
CA ASP A 69 13.02 -3.91 -13.22
C ASP A 69 12.03 -3.54 -14.34
N ALA A 70 11.06 -2.68 -14.07
CA ALA A 70 10.13 -2.19 -15.09
C ALA A 70 10.83 -1.37 -16.18
N GLU A 71 11.94 -0.69 -15.86
CA GLU A 71 12.76 0.00 -16.88
C GLU A 71 13.46 -0.98 -17.83
N ARG A 72 13.71 -2.21 -17.38
CA ARG A 72 14.37 -3.27 -18.18
C ARG A 72 13.38 -4.14 -18.95
N ASP A 73 12.18 -4.32 -18.40
CA ASP A 73 11.11 -5.14 -18.99
C ASP A 73 9.76 -4.40 -18.91
N GLU A 74 9.68 -3.33 -19.69
CA GLU A 74 8.48 -2.51 -19.78
C GLU A 74 7.28 -3.33 -20.31
N ALA A 75 7.53 -4.27 -21.22
CA ALA A 75 6.49 -5.14 -21.77
C ALA A 75 5.82 -6.00 -20.67
N ALA A 76 6.59 -6.57 -19.74
CA ALA A 76 6.04 -7.31 -18.61
C ALA A 76 5.27 -6.40 -17.67
N ALA A 77 5.77 -5.18 -17.42
CA ALA A 77 5.07 -4.20 -16.59
C ALA A 77 3.71 -3.82 -17.21
N PHE A 78 3.63 -3.50 -18.49
CA PHE A 78 2.37 -3.17 -19.17
C PHE A 78 1.41 -4.36 -19.23
N ARG A 79 1.89 -5.56 -19.51
CA ARG A 79 1.05 -6.76 -19.52
C ARG A 79 0.34 -6.98 -18.17
N ILE A 80 1.01 -6.74 -17.05
CA ILE A 80 0.41 -6.93 -15.73
C ILE A 80 -0.36 -5.70 -15.27
N ASN A 81 0.19 -4.48 -15.49
CA ASN A 81 -0.36 -3.24 -14.93
C ASN A 81 -1.38 -2.54 -15.84
N ARG A 82 -1.42 -2.84 -17.15
CA ARG A 82 -2.40 -2.32 -18.11
C ARG A 82 -3.39 -3.40 -18.52
N ASP A 83 -2.89 -4.51 -19.11
CA ASP A 83 -3.78 -5.53 -19.71
C ASP A 83 -4.53 -6.30 -18.60
N GLY A 84 -3.89 -6.55 -17.45
CA GLY A 84 -4.54 -7.18 -16.31
C GLY A 84 -5.75 -6.41 -15.80
N PRO A 85 -5.63 -5.12 -15.42
CA PRO A 85 -6.76 -4.26 -15.07
C PRO A 85 -7.83 -4.17 -16.16
N HIS A 86 -7.44 -4.11 -17.43
CA HIS A 86 -8.38 -4.11 -18.56
C HIS A 86 -9.23 -5.38 -18.58
N TYR A 87 -8.64 -6.58 -18.43
CA TYR A 87 -9.39 -7.83 -18.42
C TYR A 87 -10.33 -7.93 -17.23
N LEU A 88 -9.89 -7.49 -16.05
CA LEU A 88 -10.73 -7.41 -14.85
C LEU A 88 -11.90 -6.45 -15.08
N ALA A 89 -11.64 -5.25 -15.61
CA ALA A 89 -12.66 -4.25 -15.89
C ALA A 89 -13.68 -4.74 -16.93
N LYS A 90 -13.24 -5.42 -17.99
CA LYS A 90 -14.14 -6.06 -18.97
C LYS A 90 -15.06 -7.09 -18.34
N TRP A 91 -14.51 -7.96 -17.49
CA TRP A 91 -15.32 -8.96 -16.79
C TRP A 91 -16.32 -8.27 -15.86
N CYS A 92 -15.87 -7.27 -15.10
CA CYS A 92 -16.72 -6.50 -14.19
C CYS A 92 -17.86 -5.79 -14.95
N ALA A 93 -17.57 -5.15 -16.08
CA ALA A 93 -18.58 -4.49 -16.91
C ALA A 93 -19.64 -5.46 -17.45
N ALA A 94 -19.21 -6.64 -17.91
CA ALA A 94 -20.12 -7.67 -18.44
C ALA A 94 -21.02 -8.28 -17.37
N ASN A 95 -20.63 -8.23 -16.09
CA ASN A 95 -21.37 -8.84 -14.96
C ASN A 95 -22.01 -7.81 -14.00
N GLY A 96 -21.92 -6.51 -14.29
CA GLY A 96 -22.45 -5.46 -13.42
C GLY A 96 -21.77 -5.36 -12.04
N VAL A 97 -20.50 -5.81 -11.94
CA VAL A 97 -19.74 -5.88 -10.69
C VAL A 97 -18.78 -4.69 -10.59
N PRO A 98 -18.73 -3.94 -9.47
CA PRO A 98 -17.78 -2.86 -9.30
C PRO A 98 -16.35 -3.37 -9.12
N LEU A 99 -15.37 -2.57 -9.60
CA LEU A 99 -13.94 -2.82 -9.49
C LEU A 99 -13.27 -1.74 -8.63
N ILE A 100 -12.57 -2.15 -7.58
CA ILE A 100 -11.58 -1.30 -6.89
C ILE A 100 -10.19 -1.66 -7.41
N HIS A 101 -9.46 -0.68 -7.94
CA HIS A 101 -8.11 -0.89 -8.47
C HIS A 101 -7.08 -0.09 -7.68
N ILE A 102 -6.06 -0.77 -7.13
CA ILE A 102 -4.96 -0.10 -6.43
C ILE A 102 -3.94 0.42 -7.45
N SER A 103 -3.80 1.74 -7.50
CA SER A 103 -2.84 2.46 -8.32
C SER A 103 -1.75 3.12 -7.46
N THR A 104 -1.02 4.08 -8.00
CA THR A 104 0.19 4.63 -7.41
C THR A 104 0.32 6.13 -7.61
N GLY A 105 1.02 6.82 -6.68
CA GLY A 105 1.49 8.19 -6.89
C GLY A 105 2.56 8.34 -7.98
N HIS A 106 3.18 7.25 -8.45
CA HIS A 106 4.13 7.27 -9.57
C HIS A 106 3.49 7.61 -10.93
N VAL A 107 2.19 7.80 -11.01
CA VAL A 107 1.52 8.37 -12.20
C VAL A 107 1.86 9.85 -12.38
N PHE A 108 2.41 10.49 -11.37
CA PHE A 108 2.88 11.89 -11.40
C PHE A 108 4.41 11.95 -11.57
N ASP A 109 4.91 13.05 -12.11
CA ASP A 109 6.33 13.28 -12.35
C ASP A 109 7.13 13.72 -11.11
N GLY A 110 6.45 14.22 -10.08
CA GLY A 110 7.08 14.74 -8.87
C GLY A 110 7.64 16.15 -8.99
N SER A 111 7.27 16.91 -10.01
CA SER A 111 7.70 18.30 -10.22
C SER A 111 6.94 19.30 -9.34
N ASN A 112 5.71 18.97 -8.93
CA ASN A 112 4.89 19.82 -8.08
C ASN A 112 5.33 19.69 -6.61
N PRO A 113 5.75 20.77 -5.92
CA PRO A 113 6.10 20.72 -4.50
C PRO A 113 4.88 20.60 -3.57
N LEU A 114 3.66 20.80 -4.08
CA LEU A 114 2.42 20.65 -3.32
C LEU A 114 1.86 19.23 -3.49
N PRO A 115 1.04 18.75 -2.53
CA PRO A 115 0.37 17.46 -2.67
C PRO A 115 -0.47 17.38 -3.95
N TYR A 116 -0.27 16.32 -4.73
CA TYR A 116 -1.02 16.06 -5.96
C TYR A 116 -2.49 15.77 -5.68
N ARG A 117 -3.36 16.33 -6.52
CA ARG A 117 -4.80 16.08 -6.53
C ARG A 117 -5.17 15.09 -7.63
N GLU A 118 -6.34 14.48 -7.52
CA GLU A 118 -6.84 13.53 -8.53
C GLU A 118 -7.08 14.18 -9.89
N THR A 119 -7.23 15.50 -9.94
CA THR A 119 -7.40 16.31 -11.15
C THR A 119 -6.11 16.72 -11.82
N ASP A 120 -4.97 16.53 -11.17
CA ASP A 120 -3.67 16.86 -11.74
C ASP A 120 -3.33 15.90 -12.87
N ALA A 121 -2.64 16.40 -13.90
CA ALA A 121 -2.27 15.62 -15.06
C ALA A 121 -1.30 14.49 -14.68
N CYS A 122 -1.57 13.29 -15.18
CA CYS A 122 -0.65 12.15 -15.07
C CYS A 122 0.51 12.33 -16.04
N CYS A 123 1.72 12.48 -15.52
CA CYS A 123 2.97 12.63 -16.29
C CYS A 123 4.06 11.70 -15.71
N PRO A 124 3.92 10.37 -15.82
CA PRO A 124 4.77 9.42 -15.11
C PRO A 124 6.22 9.46 -15.61
N ALA A 125 7.18 9.60 -14.69
CA ALA A 125 8.61 9.74 -14.97
C ALA A 125 9.33 8.39 -15.22
N ASN A 126 8.67 7.25 -14.99
CA ASN A 126 9.26 5.92 -15.11
C ASN A 126 8.30 4.89 -15.71
N ALA A 127 8.81 3.75 -16.19
CA ALA A 127 8.05 2.70 -16.84
C ALA A 127 6.95 2.10 -15.94
N PHE A 128 7.24 1.93 -14.65
CA PHE A 128 6.23 1.49 -13.68
C PHE A 128 5.04 2.47 -13.64
N GLY A 129 5.31 3.76 -13.48
CA GLY A 129 4.27 4.80 -13.49
C GLY A 129 3.48 4.83 -14.79
N ARG A 130 4.19 4.76 -15.97
CA ARG A 130 3.53 4.71 -17.30
C ARG A 130 2.60 3.51 -17.40
N SER A 131 3.06 2.32 -17.00
CA SER A 131 2.25 1.10 -17.04
C SER A 131 1.01 1.17 -16.13
N LYS A 132 1.14 1.79 -14.94
CA LYS A 132 0.03 1.99 -14.00
C LYS A 132 -0.98 3.01 -14.52
N ALA A 133 -0.52 4.15 -15.06
CA ALA A 133 -1.40 5.14 -15.67
C ALA A 133 -2.20 4.56 -16.84
N ALA A 134 -1.54 3.80 -17.72
CA ALA A 134 -2.21 3.10 -18.81
C ALA A 134 -3.25 2.06 -18.31
N GLY A 135 -3.03 1.47 -17.13
CA GLY A 135 -4.00 0.58 -16.49
C GLY A 135 -5.23 1.33 -15.96
N GLU A 136 -5.03 2.53 -15.42
CA GLU A 136 -6.13 3.41 -14.99
C GLU A 136 -7.01 3.80 -16.20
N ASP A 137 -6.39 4.18 -17.33
CA ASP A 137 -7.10 4.54 -18.56
C ASP A 137 -7.87 3.34 -19.10
N ALA A 138 -7.23 2.17 -19.18
CA ALA A 138 -7.87 0.93 -19.63
C ALA A 138 -9.09 0.51 -18.78
N ILE A 139 -9.14 0.88 -17.48
CA ILE A 139 -10.32 0.68 -16.65
C ILE A 139 -11.40 1.71 -17.00
N ARG A 140 -11.04 2.99 -17.09
CA ARG A 140 -11.99 4.10 -17.38
C ARG A 140 -12.71 3.91 -18.71
N ASP A 141 -11.99 3.39 -19.71
CA ASP A 141 -12.53 3.18 -21.06
C ASP A 141 -13.65 2.14 -21.12
N VAL A 142 -13.69 1.17 -20.19
CA VAL A 142 -14.60 0.02 -20.30
C VAL A 142 -15.52 -0.17 -19.09
N LEU A 143 -15.28 0.45 -17.97
CA LEU A 143 -16.03 0.24 -16.73
C LEU A 143 -16.35 1.56 -16.03
N ALA A 144 -17.63 1.97 -16.04
CA ALA A 144 -18.07 3.15 -15.30
C ALA A 144 -18.05 2.92 -13.77
N HIS A 145 -18.37 1.71 -13.32
CA HIS A 145 -18.44 1.34 -11.91
C HIS A 145 -17.07 0.94 -11.34
N HIS A 146 -16.14 1.91 -11.28
CA HIS A 146 -14.80 1.68 -10.76
C HIS A 146 -14.42 2.68 -9.67
N VAL A 147 -13.58 2.22 -8.73
CA VAL A 147 -12.85 3.06 -7.79
C VAL A 147 -11.36 2.81 -7.98
N ILE A 148 -10.63 3.78 -8.55
CA ILE A 148 -9.18 3.74 -8.66
C ILE A 148 -8.62 4.41 -7.41
N VAL A 149 -7.78 3.68 -6.66
CA VAL A 149 -7.18 4.16 -5.41
C VAL A 149 -5.68 4.32 -5.62
N ARG A 150 -5.21 5.56 -5.78
CA ARG A 150 -3.77 5.87 -5.82
C ARG A 150 -3.22 5.93 -4.41
N THR A 151 -2.13 5.23 -4.18
CA THR A 151 -1.41 5.21 -2.90
C THR A 151 0.09 5.20 -3.13
N GLY A 152 0.89 5.25 -2.08
CA GLY A 152 2.35 5.22 -2.22
C GLY A 152 3.06 4.80 -0.94
N TRP A 153 4.37 4.50 -1.05
CA TRP A 153 5.25 4.17 0.06
C TRP A 153 4.68 3.11 1.00
N VAL A 154 4.05 2.09 0.41
CA VAL A 154 3.36 1.04 1.17
C VAL A 154 4.37 0.20 1.95
N TYR A 155 4.14 0.09 3.25
CA TYR A 155 4.93 -0.77 4.12
C TYR A 155 4.06 -1.74 4.93
N SER A 156 4.63 -2.88 5.28
CA SER A 156 4.00 -3.90 6.12
C SER A 156 5.05 -4.91 6.61
N THR A 157 4.63 -5.86 7.41
CA THR A 157 5.44 -7.02 7.77
C THR A 157 5.52 -8.08 6.66
N ASP A 158 4.73 -7.93 5.58
CA ASP A 158 4.69 -8.85 4.44
C ASP A 158 5.44 -8.30 3.22
N GLY A 159 5.83 -9.20 2.31
CA GLY A 159 6.43 -8.85 1.02
C GLY A 159 7.76 -8.11 1.14
N ARG A 160 8.22 -7.50 0.04
CA ARG A 160 9.39 -6.62 -0.01
C ARG A 160 8.93 -5.17 0.10
N ASN A 161 9.56 -4.38 0.96
CA ASN A 161 9.29 -2.96 1.13
C ASN A 161 10.48 -2.27 1.82
N PHE A 162 10.47 -0.93 1.84
CA PHE A 162 11.54 -0.13 2.38
C PHE A 162 11.85 -0.44 3.87
N LEU A 163 10.82 -0.59 4.71
CA LEU A 163 11.00 -0.92 6.12
C LEU A 163 11.77 -2.23 6.30
N LYS A 164 11.42 -3.28 5.53
CA LYS A 164 12.16 -4.55 5.57
C LYS A 164 13.58 -4.43 5.05
N SER A 165 13.79 -3.65 4.00
CA SER A 165 15.15 -3.39 3.49
C SER A 165 16.00 -2.68 4.53
N MET A 166 15.45 -1.71 5.26
CA MET A 166 16.17 -1.05 6.36
C MET A 166 16.51 -2.03 7.49
N LEU A 167 15.57 -2.88 7.91
CA LEU A 167 15.86 -3.90 8.94
C LEU A 167 16.94 -4.89 8.49
N GLN A 168 16.94 -5.29 7.23
CA GLN A 168 18.00 -6.14 6.68
C GLN A 168 19.36 -5.42 6.70
N SER A 169 19.39 -4.17 6.21
CA SER A 169 20.62 -3.37 6.16
C SER A 169 21.18 -3.08 7.56
N ALA A 170 20.33 -2.98 8.59
CA ALA A 170 20.76 -2.78 9.97
C ALA A 170 21.63 -3.90 10.54
N ARG A 171 21.57 -5.09 9.94
CA ARG A 171 22.38 -6.26 10.36
C ARG A 171 23.73 -6.30 9.71
N GLU A 172 23.84 -5.73 8.52
CA GLU A 172 24.98 -5.89 7.64
C GLU A 172 25.89 -4.65 7.63
N ARG A 173 25.37 -3.48 8.05
CA ARG A 173 26.05 -2.20 7.88
C ARG A 173 25.95 -1.34 9.14
N GLU A 174 27.02 -0.59 9.41
CA GLU A 174 27.05 0.40 10.48
C GLU A 174 26.63 1.81 10.00
N ILE A 175 26.76 2.06 8.70
CA ILE A 175 26.37 3.31 8.05
C ILE A 175 25.54 2.97 6.82
N ILE A 176 24.44 3.68 6.63
CA ILE A 176 23.51 3.47 5.51
C ILE A 176 23.18 4.82 4.86
N ASP A 177 23.49 4.93 3.58
CA ASP A 177 23.12 6.09 2.77
C ASP A 177 21.66 6.00 2.36
N VAL A 178 20.87 7.07 2.60
CA VAL A 178 19.46 7.12 2.27
C VAL A 178 19.09 8.45 1.63
N ILE A 179 18.29 8.40 0.56
CA ILE A 179 17.85 9.57 -0.20
C ILE A 179 17.03 10.51 0.69
N ALA A 180 17.43 11.80 0.69
CA ALA A 180 16.84 12.84 1.54
C ALA A 180 16.04 13.91 0.77
N ASP A 181 16.03 13.86 -0.55
CA ASP A 181 15.36 14.82 -1.45
C ASP A 181 14.19 14.20 -2.24
N GLN A 182 13.69 13.05 -1.80
CA GLN A 182 12.43 12.45 -2.27
C GLN A 182 11.43 12.47 -1.14
N TYR A 183 10.28 13.10 -1.38
CA TYR A 183 9.21 13.31 -0.41
C TYR A 183 8.01 12.42 -0.71
N GLY A 184 7.40 11.88 0.33
CA GLY A 184 6.22 11.02 0.23
C GLY A 184 5.64 10.72 1.60
N THR A 185 4.66 9.83 1.62
CA THR A 185 3.96 9.47 2.85
C THR A 185 3.99 7.96 3.04
N PRO A 186 4.78 7.44 4.00
CA PRO A 186 4.73 6.01 4.34
C PRO A 186 3.31 5.62 4.71
N THR A 187 2.74 4.63 4.03
CA THR A 187 1.35 4.22 4.23
C THR A 187 1.29 2.73 4.58
N SER A 188 0.67 2.41 5.71
CA SER A 188 0.54 1.02 6.16
C SER A 188 -0.42 0.22 5.28
N ALA A 189 -0.01 -0.96 4.84
CA ALA A 189 -0.89 -1.87 4.11
C ALA A 189 -2.12 -2.30 4.94
N ASP A 190 -2.01 -2.37 6.27
CA ASP A 190 -3.14 -2.70 7.14
C ASP A 190 -4.17 -1.56 7.18
N ASP A 191 -3.73 -0.30 7.14
CA ASP A 191 -4.64 0.86 7.10
C ASP A 191 -5.31 0.99 5.72
N ILE A 192 -4.56 0.76 4.63
CA ILE A 192 -5.13 0.66 3.28
C ILE A 192 -6.19 -0.44 3.23
N ALA A 193 -5.89 -1.63 3.75
CA ALA A 193 -6.82 -2.75 3.73
C ALA A 193 -8.11 -2.47 4.51
N ALA A 194 -8.01 -1.83 5.68
CA ALA A 194 -9.18 -1.41 6.45
C ALA A 194 -10.07 -0.44 5.65
N ALA A 195 -9.45 0.59 5.05
CA ALA A 195 -10.16 1.58 4.23
C ALA A 195 -10.79 0.95 2.98
N LEU A 196 -10.10 0.02 2.30
CA LEU A 196 -10.67 -0.69 1.14
C LEU A 196 -11.90 -1.52 1.51
N LEU A 197 -11.94 -2.15 2.69
CA LEU A 197 -13.14 -2.84 3.16
C LEU A 197 -14.28 -1.87 3.48
N ASP A 198 -13.98 -0.70 4.07
CA ASP A 198 -14.99 0.34 4.30
C ASP A 198 -15.57 0.85 2.96
N ILE A 199 -14.73 1.03 1.94
CA ILE A 199 -15.18 1.38 0.57
C ILE A 199 -16.07 0.26 0.01
N CYS A 200 -15.71 -1.02 0.17
CA CYS A 200 -16.56 -2.15 -0.26
C CYS A 200 -17.93 -2.09 0.42
N ASP A 201 -17.95 -1.85 1.73
CA ASP A 201 -19.20 -1.77 2.49
C ASP A 201 -20.11 -0.65 1.98
N VAL A 202 -19.55 0.49 1.58
CA VAL A 202 -20.30 1.61 0.99
C VAL A 202 -20.81 1.25 -0.40
N LEU A 203 -19.97 0.69 -1.28
CA LEU A 203 -20.34 0.36 -2.66
C LEU A 203 -21.39 -0.77 -2.73
N LEU A 204 -21.44 -1.66 -1.74
CA LEU A 204 -22.40 -2.77 -1.67
C LEU A 204 -23.75 -2.40 -1.04
N ARG A 205 -23.90 -1.19 -0.48
CA ARG A 205 -25.13 -0.72 0.21
C ARG A 205 -26.10 0.08 -0.66
N ASP A 206 -25.98 0.05 -1.96
CA ASP A 206 -27.00 0.56 -2.89
C ASP A 206 -26.84 1.99 -3.47
N ASP A 207 -26.20 2.96 -2.81
CA ASP A 207 -26.08 4.31 -3.34
C ASP A 207 -24.69 4.66 -3.89
N GLY A 208 -23.83 3.66 -4.08
CA GLY A 208 -22.46 3.84 -4.52
C GLY A 208 -22.25 4.42 -5.92
N CYS A 209 -23.28 4.54 -6.73
CA CYS A 209 -23.16 5.00 -8.13
C CYS A 209 -22.58 6.43 -8.28
N ARG A 210 -22.69 7.27 -7.25
CA ARG A 210 -22.12 8.63 -7.23
C ARG A 210 -20.67 8.69 -6.74
N LEU A 211 -20.12 7.58 -6.23
CA LEU A 211 -18.81 7.51 -5.59
C LEU A 211 -17.75 6.81 -6.46
N TYR A 212 -18.08 6.49 -7.71
CA TYR A 212 -17.11 5.96 -8.66
C TYR A 212 -16.13 7.02 -9.13
N GLY A 213 -14.91 6.60 -9.49
CA GLY A 213 -13.86 7.47 -10.00
C GLY A 213 -12.50 7.22 -9.36
N THR A 214 -11.59 8.18 -9.51
CA THR A 214 -10.22 8.11 -8.97
C THR A 214 -10.13 8.86 -7.65
N TYR A 215 -9.42 8.26 -6.68
CA TYR A 215 -9.21 8.77 -5.33
C TYR A 215 -7.77 8.56 -4.88
N HIS A 216 -7.30 9.45 -4.01
CA HIS A 216 -6.03 9.29 -3.32
C HIS A 216 -6.25 8.75 -1.91
N LEU A 217 -5.52 7.70 -1.55
CA LEU A 217 -5.56 7.07 -0.23
C LEU A 217 -4.13 6.90 0.29
N ALA A 218 -3.69 7.83 1.09
CA ALA A 218 -2.40 7.83 1.75
C ALA A 218 -2.55 8.20 3.21
N ALA A 219 -1.59 7.83 4.03
CA ALA A 219 -1.52 8.28 5.42
C ALA A 219 -1.32 9.80 5.48
N THR A 220 -1.47 10.40 6.65
CA THR A 220 -1.11 11.79 6.88
C THR A 220 0.36 11.93 7.32
N GLY A 221 0.94 13.10 7.10
CA GLY A 221 2.32 13.40 7.47
C GLY A 221 3.33 13.02 6.37
N GLU A 222 3.92 14.05 5.80
CA GLU A 222 4.96 13.98 4.78
C GLU A 222 6.32 13.70 5.43
N THR A 223 7.18 12.94 4.75
CA THR A 223 8.57 12.73 5.13
C THR A 223 9.45 12.42 3.91
N THR A 224 10.77 12.29 4.09
CA THR A 224 11.68 11.75 3.08
C THR A 224 12.02 10.28 3.37
N TRP A 225 12.64 9.57 2.40
CA TRP A 225 13.17 8.23 2.68
C TRP A 225 14.16 8.25 3.85
N TYR A 226 15.01 9.29 3.92
CA TYR A 226 15.92 9.52 5.04
C TYR A 226 15.16 9.68 6.38
N GLY A 227 14.12 10.53 6.40
CA GLY A 227 13.29 10.73 7.58
C GLY A 227 12.60 9.43 8.00
N PHE A 228 12.09 8.66 7.04
CA PHE A 228 11.46 7.37 7.33
C PHE A 228 12.46 6.34 7.85
N ALA A 229 13.68 6.27 7.29
CA ALA A 229 14.75 5.41 7.80
C ALA A 229 15.11 5.77 9.26
N LYS A 230 15.22 7.05 9.58
CA LYS A 230 15.47 7.52 10.97
C LYS A 230 14.36 7.07 11.93
N GLN A 231 13.10 7.14 11.53
CA GLN A 231 11.98 6.63 12.34
C GLN A 231 12.09 5.13 12.59
N ILE A 232 12.38 4.35 11.54
CA ILE A 232 12.58 2.89 11.67
C ILE A 232 13.71 2.60 12.65
N TYR A 233 14.85 3.24 12.48
CA TYR A 233 16.03 2.98 13.31
C TYR A 233 15.93 3.54 14.74
N SER A 234 15.11 4.55 14.99
CA SER A 234 14.81 4.98 16.37
C SER A 234 14.11 3.86 17.14
N VAL A 235 13.21 3.12 16.48
CA VAL A 235 12.56 1.95 17.09
C VAL A 235 13.54 0.80 17.24
N VAL A 236 14.37 0.53 16.23
CA VAL A 236 15.40 -0.53 16.29
C VAL A 236 16.39 -0.26 17.43
N ALA A 237 16.87 0.97 17.58
CA ALA A 237 17.78 1.37 18.66
C ALA A 237 17.16 1.15 20.04
N TYR A 238 15.88 1.48 20.19
CA TYR A 238 15.15 1.26 21.44
C TYR A 238 14.99 -0.22 21.78
N GLU A 239 14.61 -1.06 20.80
CA GLU A 239 14.33 -2.49 20.99
C GLU A 239 15.62 -3.34 21.06
N ALA A 240 16.58 -3.10 20.16
CA ALA A 240 17.78 -3.90 19.97
C ALA A 240 19.06 -3.24 20.53
N ARG A 241 18.97 -2.03 21.08
CA ARG A 241 20.07 -1.21 21.63
C ARG A 241 21.20 -0.89 20.64
N LYS A 242 21.06 -1.23 19.38
CA LYS A 242 22.00 -0.89 18.31
C LYS A 242 21.24 -0.62 17.04
N ALA A 243 21.52 0.51 16.39
CA ALA A 243 21.03 0.83 15.05
C ALA A 243 22.14 1.47 14.22
N PRO A 244 22.16 1.30 12.90
CA PRO A 244 23.12 1.96 12.03
C PRO A 244 22.92 3.48 12.01
N ARG A 245 23.99 4.19 11.71
CA ARG A 245 23.93 5.62 11.40
C ARG A 245 23.36 5.81 10.00
N VAL A 246 22.44 6.74 9.84
CA VAL A 246 21.84 7.07 8.54
C VAL A 246 22.47 8.35 8.02
N GLU A 247 23.03 8.30 6.82
CA GLU A 247 23.60 9.45 6.14
C GLU A 247 22.66 9.90 5.01
N PRO A 248 22.36 11.20 4.91
CA PRO A 248 21.53 11.70 3.83
C PRO A 248 22.33 11.81 2.54
N ILE A 249 21.75 11.31 1.46
CA ILE A 249 22.28 11.52 0.10
C ILE A 249 21.20 12.14 -0.79
N LEU A 250 21.60 12.80 -1.87
CA LEU A 250 20.70 13.32 -2.90
C LEU A 250 20.42 12.24 -3.95
N THR A 251 19.27 12.35 -4.63
CA THR A 251 18.84 11.44 -5.70
C THR A 251 19.90 11.26 -6.78
N GLU A 252 20.64 12.30 -7.11
CA GLU A 252 21.71 12.29 -8.13
C GLU A 252 22.86 11.33 -7.78
N ARG A 253 23.04 10.98 -6.51
CA ARG A 253 24.03 9.98 -6.06
C ARG A 253 23.49 8.56 -6.08
N SER A 254 22.20 8.39 -6.41
CA SER A 254 21.59 7.07 -6.51
C SER A 254 21.91 6.43 -7.85
N SER A 255 22.28 5.16 -7.83
CA SER A 255 22.46 4.34 -9.05
C SER A 255 21.18 3.61 -9.49
N ALA A 256 20.03 3.95 -8.91
CA ALA A 256 18.75 3.31 -9.26
C ALA A 256 18.38 3.64 -10.71
N PRO A 257 18.02 2.63 -11.54
CA PRO A 257 17.70 2.83 -12.95
C PRO A 257 16.46 3.70 -13.18
N ALA A 258 15.45 3.55 -12.34
CA ALA A 258 14.18 4.26 -12.49
C ALA A 258 14.25 5.69 -11.93
N ASN A 259 13.79 6.65 -12.72
CA ASN A 259 13.58 8.02 -12.24
C ASN A 259 12.36 8.07 -11.31
N ARG A 260 12.58 8.35 -10.03
CA ARG A 260 11.51 8.43 -9.04
C ARG A 260 11.07 9.88 -8.84
N PRO A 261 9.74 10.13 -8.68
CA PRO A 261 9.26 11.49 -8.40
C PRO A 261 9.90 12.05 -7.13
N LYS A 262 10.40 13.30 -7.20
CA LYS A 262 10.95 14.01 -6.02
C LYS A 262 9.83 14.30 -5.01
N HIS A 263 8.64 14.63 -5.48
CA HIS A 263 7.44 14.80 -4.64
C HIS A 263 6.38 13.79 -5.04
N ALA A 264 5.99 12.92 -4.13
CA ALA A 264 4.96 11.88 -4.33
C ALA A 264 3.86 11.96 -3.27
N VAL A 265 3.68 13.14 -2.67
CA VAL A 265 2.66 13.38 -1.65
C VAL A 265 1.30 13.54 -2.35
N LEU A 266 0.28 12.86 -1.82
CA LEU A 266 -1.07 12.83 -2.37
C LEU A 266 -2.04 13.62 -1.48
N ASP A 267 -2.83 14.51 -2.06
CA ASP A 267 -3.98 15.14 -1.39
C ASP A 267 -5.11 14.11 -1.27
N THR A 268 -5.54 13.84 -0.05
CA THR A 268 -6.59 12.84 0.26
C THR A 268 -7.94 13.48 0.57
N THR A 269 -8.11 14.79 0.30
CA THR A 269 -9.33 15.54 0.62
C THR A 269 -10.56 14.96 -0.08
N LYS A 270 -10.44 14.50 -1.33
CA LYS A 270 -11.54 13.88 -2.07
C LYS A 270 -11.99 12.58 -1.41
N MET A 271 -11.06 11.72 -0.98
CA MET A 271 -11.36 10.48 -0.26
C MET A 271 -12.11 10.77 1.05
N ARG A 272 -11.62 11.74 1.82
CA ARG A 272 -12.28 12.17 3.06
C ARG A 272 -13.70 12.68 2.81
N ASN A 273 -13.90 13.49 1.79
CA ASN A 273 -15.22 14.09 1.49
C ASN A 273 -16.21 13.05 0.95
N ALA A 274 -15.74 12.07 0.15
CA ALA A 274 -16.59 11.07 -0.47
C ALA A 274 -16.93 9.89 0.47
N PHE A 275 -15.93 9.37 1.19
CA PHE A 275 -16.05 8.15 1.99
C PHE A 275 -15.90 8.39 3.49
N GLY A 276 -15.60 9.61 3.95
CA GLY A 276 -15.28 9.91 5.34
C GLY A 276 -13.95 9.32 5.83
N LEU A 277 -13.10 8.83 4.91
CA LEU A 277 -11.88 8.11 5.25
C LEU A 277 -10.67 9.03 5.36
N VAL A 278 -10.00 8.94 6.51
CA VAL A 278 -8.70 9.59 6.78
C VAL A 278 -7.80 8.53 7.40
N LEU A 279 -6.68 8.23 6.75
CA LEU A 279 -5.70 7.31 7.33
C LEU A 279 -4.89 8.00 8.44
N PRO A 280 -4.47 7.25 9.47
CA PRO A 280 -3.64 7.79 10.54
C PRO A 280 -2.27 8.23 10.02
N PRO A 281 -1.48 8.99 10.82
CA PRO A 281 -0.12 9.37 10.45
C PRO A 281 0.72 8.18 10.00
N GLY A 282 1.52 8.36 8.95
CA GLY A 282 2.28 7.28 8.30
C GLY A 282 3.20 6.50 9.25
N GLN A 283 3.67 7.15 10.30
CA GLN A 283 4.51 6.54 11.35
C GLN A 283 3.74 5.70 12.38
N HIS A 284 2.41 5.77 12.39
CA HIS A 284 1.55 5.18 13.42
C HIS A 284 1.84 3.69 13.66
N ARG A 285 2.05 2.90 12.58
CA ARG A 285 2.28 1.46 12.69
C ARG A 285 3.75 1.03 12.58
N VAL A 286 4.68 1.96 12.38
CA VAL A 286 6.10 1.63 12.18
C VAL A 286 6.65 0.84 13.36
N ALA A 287 6.42 1.32 14.59
CA ALA A 287 6.90 0.65 15.79
C ALA A 287 6.32 -0.76 15.94
N ALA A 288 5.03 -0.95 15.70
CA ALA A 288 4.39 -2.26 15.76
C ALA A 288 4.96 -3.21 14.69
N CYS A 289 5.15 -2.74 13.44
CA CYS A 289 5.76 -3.52 12.38
C CYS A 289 7.20 -3.94 12.72
N VAL A 290 8.04 -3.01 13.21
CA VAL A 290 9.43 -3.29 13.59
C VAL A 290 9.47 -4.33 14.70
N ARG A 291 8.72 -4.13 15.79
CA ARG A 291 8.65 -5.09 16.91
C ARG A 291 8.21 -6.48 16.46
N GLN A 292 7.16 -6.57 15.65
CA GLN A 292 6.67 -7.85 15.14
C GLN A 292 7.71 -8.57 14.29
N MET A 293 8.52 -7.83 13.53
CA MET A 293 9.56 -8.42 12.68
C MET A 293 10.77 -8.87 13.52
N LEU A 294 11.23 -8.05 14.46
CA LEU A 294 12.31 -8.43 15.37
C LEU A 294 11.93 -9.65 16.21
N ALA A 295 10.69 -9.73 16.72
CA ALA A 295 10.21 -10.88 17.47
C ALA A 295 10.18 -12.19 16.67
N LYS A 296 9.82 -12.13 15.38
CA LYS A 296 9.83 -13.32 14.50
C LYS A 296 11.23 -13.89 14.25
N GLU A 297 12.24 -13.04 14.29
CA GLU A 297 13.62 -13.40 13.94
C GLU A 297 14.43 -13.93 15.12
N SER A 298 14.16 -13.47 16.32
CA SER A 298 15.00 -13.74 17.49
C SER A 298 14.41 -14.73 18.47
N GLY A 299 13.17 -15.19 18.32
CA GLY A 299 12.45 -15.77 19.44
C GLY A 299 12.33 -14.79 20.62
N PHE A 300 12.58 -13.51 20.36
CA PHE A 300 12.70 -12.44 21.32
C PHE A 300 11.34 -12.14 21.95
N LYS A 301 11.22 -12.34 23.27
CA LYS A 301 10.08 -11.82 24.03
C LYS A 301 10.19 -10.31 24.06
N ALA A 302 9.27 -9.62 23.35
CA ALA A 302 9.17 -8.18 23.43
C ALA A 302 9.00 -7.74 24.90
N ASN A 303 9.78 -6.76 25.35
CA ASN A 303 9.55 -6.09 26.61
C ASN A 303 8.15 -5.46 26.57
N GLN A 304 7.23 -5.94 27.39
CA GLN A 304 5.92 -5.32 27.54
C GLN A 304 6.09 -3.97 28.27
N PRO A 305 5.53 -2.85 27.76
CA PRO A 305 5.71 -1.53 28.39
C PRO A 305 4.93 -1.30 29.68
N ASP A 306 4.11 -2.22 30.17
CA ASP A 306 3.04 -1.89 31.12
C ASP A 306 3.26 -2.28 32.57
N GLU A 307 4.40 -2.89 32.98
CA GLU A 307 4.60 -3.22 34.41
C GLU A 307 5.35 -2.15 35.23
N ILE A 308 5.80 -1.04 34.64
CA ILE A 308 6.59 -0.03 35.37
C ILE A 308 5.71 1.07 35.97
N ARG A 309 4.45 1.22 35.61
CA ARG A 309 3.56 2.26 36.16
C ARG A 309 2.87 1.87 37.48
N GLU A 310 2.65 0.59 37.73
CA GLU A 310 1.94 0.19 38.97
C GLU A 310 2.83 0.03 40.23
N ARG A 311 4.13 -0.17 40.05
CA ARG A 311 5.04 -0.30 41.21
C ARG A 311 5.47 1.02 41.88
N ARG A 312 5.18 2.19 41.28
CA ARG A 312 5.49 3.51 41.88
C ARG A 312 4.34 4.14 42.67
N VAL A 313 3.12 3.58 42.58
CA VAL A 313 1.97 4.09 43.35
C VAL A 313 1.76 3.32 44.65
N ALA A 314 2.30 2.11 44.77
CA ALA A 314 2.12 1.26 45.97
C ALA A 314 3.15 1.48 47.09
N SER A 315 4.16 2.36 46.92
CA SER A 315 5.21 2.55 47.92
C SER A 315 5.13 3.88 48.70
N THR A 316 4.04 4.66 48.54
CA THR A 316 3.90 5.96 49.24
C THR A 316 2.69 6.05 50.13
N THR A 317 2.26 4.92 50.71
CA THR A 317 1.24 4.98 51.80
C THR A 317 1.58 4.00 52.89
N LYS A 318 2.63 4.31 53.66
CA LYS A 318 2.84 3.83 55.04
C LYS A 318 3.99 4.61 55.67
N VAL A 319 3.70 5.73 56.29
CA VAL A 319 4.28 6.24 57.56
C VAL A 319 3.46 7.44 58.00
N ALA A 320 2.95 7.32 59.20
CA ALA A 320 2.30 8.17 60.16
C ALA A 320 0.79 8.07 60.25
#